data_2a27569c6811f9999f776a913bb0afc5
#
_entry.id   2a27569c6811f9999f776a913bb0afc5
#
_cell.length_a   1.000
_cell.length_b   1.000
_cell.length_c   1.000
_cell.angle_alpha   90.00
_cell.angle_beta   90.00
_cell.angle_gamma   90.00
#
_symmetry.space_group_name_H-M   'P 1'
#
loop_
_entity.id
_entity.type
_entity.pdbx_description
1 polymer ?
#
loop_
_entity_poly.entity_id
_entity_poly.type
_entity_poly.pdbx_seq_one_letter_code
_entity_poly.pdbx_strand_id
1 'polypeptide(L)'
;MIQRDKRYNLIKSLLSDGKIKVLSDIFDWVPKTIVSHDLGKKVSDFNKLLTKPGRFTMEDIYLIGNFCGLKERQIYELYEAYYLKIKGQRTTKKSKTSISPTLSE
;
A
#
# COMPACT_ATOMS: atom_id res chain seq x y z
N MET A 1 -2.75 -10.18 25.50
CA MET A 1 -3.17 -9.66 24.19
C MET A 1 -2.26 -8.54 23.75
N ILE A 2 -1.78 -8.62 22.52
CA ILE A 2 -0.90 -7.58 21.99
C ILE A 2 -1.76 -6.40 21.52
N GLN A 3 -1.43 -5.22 22.00
CA GLN A 3 -2.14 -4.02 21.63
C GLN A 3 -1.33 -3.28 20.55
N ARG A 4 -1.95 -3.08 19.40
CA ARG A 4 -1.28 -2.41 18.31
C ARG A 4 -1.34 -0.89 18.47
N ASP A 5 -0.52 -0.20 17.69
CA ASP A 5 -0.46 1.26 17.71
C ASP A 5 -1.85 1.83 17.41
N LYS A 6 -2.24 2.82 18.19
CA LYS A 6 -3.58 3.42 18.07
C LYS A 6 -3.79 4.11 16.72
N ARG A 7 -2.71 4.50 16.08
CA ARG A 7 -2.82 5.20 14.79
C ARG A 7 -3.44 4.33 13.71
N TYR A 8 -3.35 3.01 13.82
CA TYR A 8 -4.06 2.12 12.90
C TYR A 8 -5.56 2.37 12.91
N ASN A 9 -6.10 2.76 14.06
CA ASN A 9 -7.55 2.95 14.19
C ASN A 9 -8.06 4.15 13.39
N LEU A 10 -7.16 5.03 12.97
CA LEU A 10 -7.53 6.19 12.17
C LEU A 10 -7.73 5.86 10.70
N ILE A 11 -7.12 4.78 10.24
CA ILE A 11 -7.05 4.50 8.81
C ILE A 11 -8.42 4.26 8.20
N LYS A 12 -9.27 3.50 8.90
CA LYS A 12 -10.59 3.20 8.37
C LYS A 12 -11.41 4.49 8.15
N SER A 13 -11.34 5.38 9.10
CA SER A 13 -12.04 6.66 9.02
C SER A 13 -11.46 7.53 7.91
N LEU A 14 -10.13 7.58 7.81
CA LEU A 14 -9.45 8.35 6.78
C LEU A 14 -9.76 7.81 5.39
N LEU A 15 -9.88 6.50 5.26
CA LEU A 15 -10.28 5.90 4.00
C LEU A 15 -11.68 6.35 3.60
N SER A 16 -12.60 6.35 4.55
CA SER A 16 -13.97 6.80 4.29
C SER A 16 -14.02 8.27 3.90
N ASP A 17 -13.11 9.06 4.44
CA ASP A 17 -13.04 10.50 4.15
C ASP A 17 -12.30 10.80 2.85
N GLY A 18 -11.80 9.78 2.15
CA GLY A 18 -11.11 9.97 0.89
C GLY A 18 -9.67 10.44 1.03
N LYS A 19 -9.11 10.33 2.21
CA LYS A 19 -7.73 10.76 2.47
C LYS A 19 -6.71 9.67 2.25
N ILE A 20 -7.16 8.42 2.15
CA ILE A 20 -6.32 7.26 1.85
C ILE A 20 -6.76 6.73 0.50
N LYS A 21 -5.92 6.86 -0.51
CA LYS A 21 -6.26 6.44 -1.88
C LYS A 21 -5.37 5.34 -2.39
N VAL A 22 -4.15 5.27 -1.89
CA VAL A 22 -3.20 4.21 -2.24
C VAL A 22 -2.54 3.71 -0.97
N LEU A 23 -1.93 2.54 -1.06
CA LEU A 23 -1.34 1.90 0.12
C LEU A 23 -0.36 2.82 0.86
N SER A 24 0.46 3.56 0.14
CA SER A 24 1.46 4.40 0.77
C SER A 24 0.88 5.55 1.59
N ASP A 25 -0.37 5.93 1.33
CA ASP A 25 -1.02 6.99 2.12
C ASP A 25 -1.16 6.59 3.58
N ILE A 26 -1.25 5.28 3.85
CA ILE A 26 -1.34 4.78 5.22
C ILE A 26 -0.12 5.23 6.03
N PHE A 27 1.05 5.28 5.39
CA PHE A 27 2.30 5.58 6.08
C PHE A 27 2.47 7.06 6.39
N ASP A 28 1.57 7.90 5.91
CA ASP A 28 1.51 9.29 6.35
C ASP A 28 0.94 9.40 7.76
N TRP A 29 0.23 8.37 8.21
CA TRP A 29 -0.45 8.37 9.50
C TRP A 29 0.13 7.33 10.47
N VAL A 30 0.57 6.18 9.95
CA VAL A 30 1.22 5.14 10.75
C VAL A 30 2.63 4.95 10.20
N PRO A 31 3.67 5.26 10.99
CA PRO A 31 5.05 5.17 10.47
C PRO A 31 5.40 3.79 9.91
N LYS A 32 6.22 3.79 8.88
CA LYS A 32 6.67 2.54 8.27
C LYS A 32 7.38 1.64 9.26
N THR A 33 8.08 2.22 10.23
CA THR A 33 8.79 1.43 11.24
C THR A 33 7.83 0.60 12.06
N ILE A 34 6.66 1.16 12.36
CA ILE A 34 5.63 0.44 13.11
C ILE A 34 5.05 -0.69 12.27
N VAL A 35 4.70 -0.38 11.02
CA VAL A 35 4.09 -1.36 10.13
C VAL A 35 5.07 -2.50 9.83
N SER A 36 6.31 -2.18 9.52
CA SER A 36 7.30 -3.20 9.23
C SER A 36 7.54 -4.11 10.44
N HIS A 37 7.64 -3.52 11.62
CA HIS A 37 7.81 -4.29 12.84
C HIS A 37 6.64 -5.25 13.05
N ASP A 38 5.41 -4.76 12.86
CA ASP A 38 4.23 -5.59 13.06
C ASP A 38 4.12 -6.70 12.01
N LEU A 39 4.73 -6.50 10.84
CA LEU A 39 4.82 -7.54 9.82
C LEU A 39 5.97 -8.52 10.06
N GLY A 40 6.80 -8.23 11.05
CA GLY A 40 7.97 -9.07 11.32
C GLY A 40 9.10 -8.84 10.33
N LYS A 41 9.19 -7.66 9.75
CA LYS A 41 10.19 -7.33 8.74
C LYS A 41 11.07 -6.18 9.20
N LYS A 42 12.29 -6.13 8.68
CA LYS A 42 13.14 -4.97 8.88
C LYS A 42 12.60 -3.82 8.03
N VAL A 43 12.77 -2.60 8.52
CA VAL A 43 12.28 -1.43 7.79
C VAL A 43 12.94 -1.31 6.42
N SER A 44 14.22 -1.69 6.32
CA SER A 44 14.93 -1.65 5.04
C SER A 44 14.31 -2.61 4.02
N ASP A 45 13.92 -3.81 4.48
CA ASP A 45 13.25 -4.78 3.60
C ASP A 45 11.87 -4.30 3.20
N PHE A 46 11.17 -3.68 4.13
CA PHE A 46 9.85 -3.14 3.86
C PHE A 46 9.94 -2.02 2.81
N ASN A 47 10.95 -1.15 2.92
CA ASN A 47 11.16 -0.10 1.95
C ASN A 47 11.43 -0.66 0.56
N LYS A 48 12.13 -1.78 0.46
CA LYS A 48 12.35 -2.44 -0.83
C LYS A 48 11.04 -2.90 -1.44
N LEU A 49 10.14 -3.42 -0.61
CA LEU A 49 8.82 -3.82 -1.09
C LEU A 49 8.03 -2.62 -1.62
N LEU A 50 8.19 -1.46 -0.99
CA LEU A 50 7.49 -0.26 -1.45
C LEU A 50 8.01 0.23 -2.78
N THR A 51 9.29 -0.01 -3.09
CA THR A 51 9.84 0.36 -4.41
C THR A 51 9.50 -0.67 -5.47
N LYS A 52 9.26 -1.91 -5.06
CA LYS A 52 8.88 -3.00 -5.99
C LYS A 52 7.65 -3.70 -5.43
N PRO A 53 6.50 -3.05 -5.50
CA PRO A 53 5.31 -3.58 -4.82
C PRO A 53 4.83 -4.94 -5.33
N GLY A 54 5.24 -5.34 -6.52
CA GLY A 54 4.90 -6.68 -7.00
C GLY A 54 5.51 -7.80 -6.16
N ARG A 55 6.45 -7.47 -5.28
CA ARG A 55 7.07 -8.46 -4.41
C ARG A 55 6.33 -8.67 -3.09
N PHE A 56 5.35 -7.84 -2.79
CA PHE A 56 4.50 -8.08 -1.63
C PHE A 56 3.77 -9.40 -1.81
N THR A 57 3.66 -10.17 -0.72
CA THR A 57 2.79 -11.34 -0.73
C THR A 57 1.37 -10.89 -0.38
N MET A 58 0.40 -11.70 -0.79
CA MET A 58 -0.99 -11.40 -0.41
C MET A 58 -1.15 -11.41 1.10
N GLU A 59 -0.42 -12.30 1.77
CA GLU A 59 -0.48 -12.37 3.22
C GLU A 59 -0.03 -11.05 3.85
N ASP A 60 1.06 -10.48 3.35
CA ASP A 60 1.54 -9.18 3.85
C ASP A 60 0.47 -8.09 3.69
N ILE A 61 -0.17 -8.07 2.53
CA ILE A 61 -1.17 -7.06 2.24
C ILE A 61 -2.37 -7.22 3.15
N TYR A 62 -2.85 -8.45 3.32
CA TYR A 62 -3.99 -8.71 4.17
C TYR A 62 -3.69 -8.42 5.63
N LEU A 63 -2.46 -8.67 6.08
CA LEU A 63 -2.06 -8.34 7.44
C LEU A 63 -2.10 -6.84 7.68
N ILE A 64 -1.60 -6.06 6.73
CA ILE A 64 -1.66 -4.60 6.85
C ILE A 64 -3.12 -4.15 6.96
N GLY A 65 -3.98 -4.72 6.13
CA GLY A 65 -5.40 -4.40 6.20
C GLY A 65 -6.00 -4.77 7.54
N ASN A 66 -5.62 -5.93 8.06
CA ASN A 66 -6.10 -6.39 9.36
C ASN A 66 -5.66 -5.43 10.47
N PHE A 67 -4.41 -4.97 10.44
CA PHE A 67 -3.94 -4.00 11.43
C PHE A 67 -4.80 -2.73 11.42
N CYS A 68 -5.22 -2.32 10.23
CA CYS A 68 -5.99 -1.09 10.05
C CYS A 68 -7.50 -1.28 10.21
N GLY A 69 -7.95 -2.50 10.44
CA GLY A 69 -9.37 -2.79 10.53
C GLY A 69 -10.09 -2.76 9.19
N LEU A 70 -9.36 -2.93 8.10
CA LEU A 70 -9.93 -2.93 6.76
C LEU A 70 -10.25 -4.34 6.30
N LYS A 71 -11.25 -4.44 5.42
CA LYS A 71 -11.57 -5.70 4.79
C LYS A 71 -10.53 -6.02 3.73
N GLU A 72 -10.41 -7.29 3.39
CA GLU A 72 -9.42 -7.74 2.41
C GLU A 72 -9.55 -7.01 1.07
N ARG A 73 -10.77 -6.80 0.62
CA ARG A 73 -10.99 -6.07 -0.62
C ARG A 73 -10.47 -4.63 -0.53
N GLN A 74 -10.72 -3.98 0.60
CA GLN A 74 -10.32 -2.59 0.78
C GLN A 74 -8.81 -2.43 0.72
N ILE A 75 -8.09 -3.29 1.43
CA ILE A 75 -6.64 -3.17 1.44
C ILE A 75 -6.05 -3.59 0.09
N TYR A 76 -6.64 -4.59 -0.55
CA TYR A 76 -6.16 -5.01 -1.87
C TYR A 76 -6.32 -3.89 -2.89
N GLU A 77 -7.43 -3.16 -2.84
CA GLU A 77 -7.65 -2.05 -3.76
C GLU A 77 -6.61 -0.94 -3.56
N LEU A 78 -6.26 -0.67 -2.31
CA LEU A 78 -5.21 0.30 -2.01
C LEU A 78 -3.87 -0.17 -2.51
N TYR A 79 -3.58 -1.45 -2.34
CA TYR A 79 -2.34 -2.04 -2.85
C TYR A 79 -2.29 -1.97 -4.37
N GLU A 80 -3.36 -2.36 -5.03
CA GLU A 80 -3.40 -2.35 -6.48
C GLU A 80 -3.21 -0.93 -7.03
N ALA A 81 -3.88 0.04 -6.41
CA ALA A 81 -3.73 1.43 -6.81
C ALA A 81 -2.28 1.90 -6.66
N TYR A 82 -1.63 1.49 -5.57
CA TYR A 82 -0.23 1.83 -5.36
C TYR A 82 0.68 1.14 -6.39
N TYR A 83 0.41 -0.14 -6.63
CA TYR A 83 1.17 -0.90 -7.61
C TYR A 83 1.12 -0.24 -8.99
N LEU A 84 -0.07 0.14 -9.42
CA LEU A 84 -0.25 0.79 -10.71
C LEU A 84 0.41 2.16 -10.76
N LYS A 85 0.36 2.89 -9.64
CA LYS A 85 1.01 4.19 -9.55
C LYS A 85 2.52 4.07 -9.74
N ILE A 86 3.14 3.12 -9.07
CA ILE A 86 4.58 2.92 -9.18
C ILE A 86 4.94 2.43 -10.57
N LYS A 87 4.17 1.49 -11.10
CA LYS A 87 4.39 0.98 -12.45
C LYS A 87 4.22 2.09 -13.48
N GLY A 88 3.23 2.95 -13.30
CA GLY A 88 3.01 4.07 -14.21
C GLY A 88 4.15 5.07 -14.20
N GLN A 89 4.69 5.35 -13.02
CA GLN A 89 5.83 6.26 -12.90
C GLN A 89 7.06 5.71 -13.64
N ARG A 90 7.22 4.40 -13.59
CA ARG A 90 8.36 3.76 -14.26
C ARG A 90 8.21 3.75 -15.77
N THR A 91 6.98 3.64 -16.25
CA THR A 91 6.71 3.54 -17.67
C THR A 91 6.53 4.89 -18.35
N THR A 92 6.19 5.93 -17.60
CA THR A 92 5.99 7.26 -18.17
C THR A 92 7.21 7.78 -18.90
N LYS A 93 8.35 7.32 -18.54
CA LYS A 93 9.56 7.78 -19.19
C LYS A 93 9.67 7.30 -20.63
N LYS A 94 8.93 6.28 -20.97
CA LYS A 94 9.07 5.66 -22.28
C LYS A 94 8.05 6.11 -23.26
N SER A 95 6.97 6.46 -22.93
CA SER A 95 5.94 6.46 -23.87
C SER A 95 5.21 7.55 -24.20
N LYS A 96 5.12 7.12 -24.14
CA LYS A 96 4.26 7.34 -24.26
C LYS A 96 3.31 6.98 -24.79
N THR A 97 3.44 6.35 -24.89
CA THR A 97 2.72 5.85 -25.30
C THR A 97 1.91 5.34 -25.33
N SER A 98 2.12 5.14 -25.35
CA SER A 98 1.28 4.64 -25.35
C SER A 98 0.50 4.17 -25.34
N ILE A 99 0.61 4.06 -25.36
CA ILE A 99 -0.14 3.72 -25.37
C ILE A 99 -0.89 3.33 -25.42
N SER A 100 -0.79 3.33 -25.41
CA SER A 100 -1.59 3.07 -25.34
C SER A 100 -2.12 2.56 -25.36
N PRO A 101 -2.08 2.48 -25.37
CA PRO A 101 -2.82 2.03 -25.23
C PRO A 101 -3.27 1.36 -25.16
N THR A 102 -3.16 1.28 -25.04
CA THR A 102 -3.82 0.93 -24.87
C THR A 102 -4.28 0.30 -24.78
N LEU A 103 -4.00 0.27 -24.60
CA LEU A 103 -4.61 0.05 -24.48
C LEU A 103 -4.92 -0.33 -24.60
N SER A 104 -4.58 -0.24 -24.58
CA SER A 104 -5.08 -0.19 -24.69
C SER A 104 -5.27 -0.42 -24.88
N GLU A 105 -4.93 -0.38 -24.61
CA GLU A 105 -5.31 -0.14 -24.74
C GLU A 105 -5.50 -0.18 -24.84
#